data_bad6a57788652559c55fd8ad74431e5e
#
_entry.id   bad6a57788652559c55fd8ad74431e5e
#
_cell.length_a   1.000
_cell.length_b   1.000
_cell.length_c   1.000
_cell.angle_alpha   90.00
_cell.angle_beta   90.00
_cell.angle_gamma   90.00
#
_symmetry.space_group_name_H-M   'P 1'
#
loop_
_entity.id
_entity.type
_entity.pdbx_description
1 polymer ?
#
loop_
_entity_poly.entity_id
_entity_poly.type
_entity_poly.pdbx_seq_one_letter_code
_entity_poly.pdbx_strand_id
1 'polypeptide(L)'
;MATSSASAQLTGRVLAGRYRLNRPIASGGMAQVYEATDETLARRVAVKVLHPHLALDHAFVQRFRAEAVAAARLTHPSIVSVYDTVVDGEVNAIVMELVRGTTLRADIDAHGPLQLSAVLAIGTQVADALAAAHAAGLVHRDV
;
A
#
# COMPACT_ATOMS: atom_id res chain seq x y z
N MET A 1 -20.27 -9.25 10.98
CA MET A 1 -19.83 -10.29 10.01
C MET A 1 -20.15 -9.96 8.54
N ALA A 2 -19.92 -8.74 8.10
CA ALA A 2 -20.26 -8.33 6.72
C ALA A 2 -19.07 -7.78 5.91
N THR A 3 -17.85 -7.85 6.40
CA THR A 3 -16.66 -7.28 5.75
C THR A 3 -15.91 -8.23 4.82
N SER A 4 -16.24 -9.52 4.84
CA SER A 4 -15.53 -10.53 4.02
C SER A 4 -16.06 -10.65 2.59
N SER A 5 -17.27 -10.15 2.29
CA SER A 5 -17.93 -10.38 1.00
C SER A 5 -17.51 -9.40 -0.10
N ALA A 6 -17.17 -8.15 0.23
CA ALA A 6 -16.78 -7.15 -0.77
C ALA A 6 -15.34 -7.35 -1.27
N SER A 7 -14.45 -7.83 -0.41
CA SER A 7 -13.05 -8.08 -0.76
C SER A 7 -12.88 -9.26 -1.74
N ALA A 8 -13.77 -10.26 -1.68
CA ALA A 8 -13.75 -11.39 -2.61
C ALA A 8 -14.23 -11.00 -4.02
N GLN A 9 -14.99 -9.90 -4.16
CA GLN A 9 -15.60 -9.50 -5.44
C GLN A 9 -14.62 -8.95 -6.46
N LEU A 10 -13.43 -8.47 -6.05
CA LEU A 10 -12.44 -7.90 -6.97
C LEU A 10 -11.33 -8.89 -7.35
N THR A 11 -11.22 -10.03 -6.69
CA THR A 11 -10.22 -11.06 -7.05
C THR A 11 -10.49 -11.58 -8.46
N GLY A 12 -9.45 -11.62 -9.29
CA GLY A 12 -9.52 -11.99 -10.71
C GLY A 12 -9.86 -10.83 -11.66
N ARG A 13 -10.34 -9.68 -11.14
CA ARG A 13 -10.59 -8.50 -11.96
C ARG A 13 -9.28 -7.90 -12.47
N VAL A 14 -9.31 -7.42 -13.72
CA VAL A 14 -8.20 -6.68 -14.32
C VAL A 14 -8.56 -5.19 -14.33
N LEU A 15 -7.85 -4.39 -13.55
CA LEU A 15 -8.05 -2.95 -13.50
C LEU A 15 -7.32 -2.26 -14.65
N ALA A 16 -7.99 -1.31 -15.29
CA ALA A 16 -7.49 -0.54 -16.43
C ALA A 16 -6.88 -1.41 -17.54
N GLY A 17 -7.36 -2.66 -17.71
CA GLY A 17 -6.84 -3.60 -18.70
C GLY A 17 -5.38 -4.04 -18.45
N ARG A 18 -4.84 -3.80 -17.25
CA ARG A 18 -3.41 -4.02 -16.98
C ARG A 18 -3.11 -4.75 -15.67
N TYR A 19 -3.80 -4.42 -14.59
CA TYR A 19 -3.47 -4.94 -13.25
C TYR A 19 -4.46 -6.01 -12.81
N ARG A 20 -4.09 -7.28 -12.90
CA ARG A 20 -4.91 -8.41 -12.45
C ARG A 20 -4.78 -8.60 -10.96
N LEU A 21 -5.87 -8.45 -10.23
CA LEU A 21 -5.93 -8.68 -8.78
C LEU A 21 -5.94 -10.17 -8.49
N ASN A 22 -4.89 -10.68 -7.84
CA ASN A 22 -4.73 -12.12 -7.60
C ASN A 22 -5.38 -12.57 -6.29
N ARG A 23 -5.05 -11.91 -5.19
CA ARG A 23 -5.58 -12.21 -3.85
C ARG A 23 -5.44 -11.01 -2.91
N PRO A 24 -6.32 -10.86 -1.91
CA PRO A 24 -6.13 -9.87 -0.87
C PRO A 24 -4.95 -10.27 0.03
N ILE A 25 -4.15 -9.28 0.47
CA ILE A 25 -3.00 -9.48 1.36
C ILE A 25 -3.06 -8.64 2.63
N ALA A 26 -3.79 -7.54 2.63
CA ALA A 26 -3.99 -6.70 3.81
C ALA A 26 -5.31 -5.93 3.71
N SER A 27 -5.90 -5.61 4.86
CA SER A 27 -7.11 -4.79 4.94
C SER A 27 -6.94 -3.72 6.00
N GLY A 28 -7.30 -2.49 5.67
CA GLY A 28 -7.34 -1.35 6.56
C GLY A 28 -8.69 -0.65 6.55
N GLY A 29 -8.84 0.38 7.37
CA GLY A 29 -10.10 1.16 7.46
C GLY A 29 -10.46 1.91 6.17
N MET A 30 -9.49 2.24 5.32
CA MET A 30 -9.70 3.03 4.11
C MET A 30 -9.65 2.20 2.84
N ALA A 31 -8.86 1.12 2.82
CA ALA A 31 -8.55 0.39 1.60
C ALA A 31 -8.26 -1.09 1.88
N GLN A 32 -8.42 -1.88 0.84
CA GLN A 32 -7.98 -3.26 0.74
C GLN A 32 -6.74 -3.31 -0.14
N VAL A 33 -5.70 -4.03 0.29
CA VAL A 33 -4.49 -4.26 -0.52
C VAL A 33 -4.53 -5.65 -1.12
N TYR A 34 -4.26 -5.73 -2.42
CA TYR A 34 -4.17 -6.97 -3.18
C TYR A 34 -2.75 -7.21 -3.67
N GLU A 35 -2.32 -8.46 -3.64
CA GLU A 35 -1.26 -8.90 -4.53
C GLU A 35 -1.83 -8.96 -5.96
N ALA A 36 -1.13 -8.36 -6.92
CA ALA A 36 -1.59 -8.27 -8.30
C ALA A 36 -0.46 -8.54 -9.28
N THR A 37 -0.82 -8.74 -10.54
CA THR A 37 0.11 -8.87 -11.66
C THR A 37 -0.08 -7.69 -12.60
N ASP A 38 0.99 -6.95 -12.85
CA ASP A 38 1.10 -6.00 -13.96
C ASP A 38 1.32 -6.81 -15.24
N GLU A 39 0.27 -7.00 -16.03
CA GLU A 39 0.31 -7.82 -17.24
C GLU A 39 1.14 -7.19 -18.36
N THR A 40 1.32 -5.87 -18.33
CA THR A 40 2.14 -5.15 -19.32
C THR A 40 3.62 -5.35 -19.07
N LEU A 41 4.07 -5.26 -17.81
CA LEU A 41 5.48 -5.39 -17.43
C LEU A 41 5.84 -6.79 -16.89
N ALA A 42 4.88 -7.73 -16.88
CA ALA A 42 5.03 -9.10 -16.40
C ALA A 42 5.67 -9.19 -15.00
N ARG A 43 5.23 -8.33 -14.07
CA ARG A 43 5.75 -8.28 -12.69
C ARG A 43 4.65 -8.30 -11.65
N ARG A 44 5.00 -8.75 -10.45
CA ARG A 44 4.12 -8.68 -9.27
C ARG A 44 4.16 -7.28 -8.66
N VAL A 45 2.99 -6.80 -8.26
CA VAL A 45 2.79 -5.50 -7.62
C VAL A 45 1.80 -5.63 -6.47
N ALA A 46 1.76 -4.65 -5.59
CA ALA A 46 0.68 -4.46 -4.64
C ALA A 46 -0.30 -3.40 -5.18
N VAL A 47 -1.59 -3.65 -5.06
CA VAL A 47 -2.64 -2.71 -5.48
C VAL A 47 -3.52 -2.39 -4.28
N LYS A 48 -3.47 -1.15 -3.83
CA LYS A 48 -4.29 -0.62 -2.74
C LYS A 48 -5.57 -0.04 -3.33
N VAL A 49 -6.69 -0.70 -3.08
CA VAL A 49 -8.02 -0.34 -3.60
C VAL A 49 -8.82 0.36 -2.51
N LEU A 50 -9.29 1.57 -2.79
CA LEU A 50 -10.13 2.34 -1.88
C LEU A 50 -11.47 1.62 -1.66
N HIS A 51 -11.94 1.55 -0.41
CA HIS A 51 -13.25 0.94 -0.14
C HIS A 51 -14.39 1.69 -0.85
N PRO A 52 -15.39 0.99 -1.39
CA PRO A 52 -16.45 1.59 -2.20
C PRO A 52 -17.20 2.74 -1.51
N HIS A 53 -17.45 2.62 -0.20
CA HIS A 53 -18.16 3.67 0.56
C HIS A 53 -17.37 4.98 0.66
N LEU A 54 -16.04 4.93 0.58
CA LEU A 54 -15.15 6.11 0.57
C LEU A 54 -14.94 6.64 -0.85
N ALA A 55 -15.10 5.80 -1.86
CA ALA A 55 -15.02 6.21 -3.26
C ALA A 55 -16.17 7.14 -3.69
N LEU A 56 -17.24 7.20 -2.92
CA LEU A 56 -18.36 8.12 -3.13
C LEU A 56 -18.06 9.55 -2.62
N ASP A 57 -17.07 9.72 -1.76
CA ASP A 57 -16.64 11.03 -1.27
C ASP A 57 -15.52 11.60 -2.14
N HIS A 58 -15.87 12.58 -2.96
CA HIS A 58 -14.94 13.24 -3.87
C HIS A 58 -13.72 13.84 -3.18
N ALA A 59 -13.91 14.45 -2.01
CA ALA A 59 -12.81 15.04 -1.24
C ALA A 59 -11.85 13.96 -0.74
N PHE A 60 -12.39 12.79 -0.37
CA PHE A 60 -11.59 11.65 0.06
C PHE A 60 -10.78 11.06 -1.10
N VAL A 61 -11.40 10.86 -2.25
CA VAL A 61 -10.73 10.38 -3.47
C VAL A 61 -9.61 11.31 -3.90
N GLN A 62 -9.83 12.63 -3.86
CA GLN A 62 -8.80 13.61 -4.18
C GLN A 62 -7.60 13.56 -3.25
N ARG A 63 -7.82 13.42 -1.94
CA ARG A 63 -6.74 13.26 -0.96
C ARG A 63 -5.96 11.96 -1.18
N PHE A 64 -6.67 10.85 -1.39
CA PHE A 64 -6.07 9.55 -1.67
C PHE A 64 -5.13 9.60 -2.89
N ARG A 65 -5.55 10.27 -3.96
CA ARG A 65 -4.72 10.48 -5.16
C ARG A 65 -3.55 11.42 -4.93
N ALA A 66 -3.79 12.54 -4.25
CA ALA A 66 -2.75 13.52 -3.95
C ALA A 66 -1.62 12.93 -3.11
N GLU A 67 -1.96 12.10 -2.12
CA GLU A 67 -0.99 11.37 -1.31
C GLU A 67 -0.17 10.38 -2.16
N ALA A 68 -0.82 9.66 -3.08
CA ALA A 68 -0.13 8.75 -4.00
C ALA A 68 0.84 9.50 -4.93
N VAL A 69 0.44 10.63 -5.51
CA VAL A 69 1.29 11.45 -6.38
C VAL A 69 2.49 12.01 -5.61
N ALA A 70 2.28 12.44 -4.37
CA ALA A 70 3.36 12.93 -3.52
C ALA A 70 4.33 11.80 -3.15
N ALA A 71 3.83 10.63 -2.77
CA ALA A 71 4.64 9.46 -2.46
C ALA A 71 5.40 8.92 -3.68
N ALA A 72 4.84 9.02 -4.88
CA ALA A 72 5.48 8.60 -6.12
C ALA A 72 6.77 9.38 -6.46
N ARG A 73 6.95 10.55 -5.86
CA ARG A 73 8.18 11.37 -6.02
C ARG A 73 9.29 10.94 -5.07
N LEU A 74 9.00 10.11 -4.09
CA LEU A 74 9.98 9.59 -3.14
C LEU A 74 10.70 8.38 -3.73
N THR A 75 12.03 8.40 -3.66
CA THR A 75 12.88 7.24 -3.94
C THR A 75 13.80 7.04 -2.74
N HIS A 76 13.56 5.98 -2.00
CA HIS A 76 14.33 5.65 -0.80
C HIS A 76 14.28 4.14 -0.54
N PRO A 77 15.38 3.48 -0.15
CA PRO A 77 15.41 2.02 0.05
C PRO A 77 14.47 1.51 1.14
N SER A 78 14.10 2.37 2.09
CA SER A 78 13.20 2.02 3.20
C SER A 78 11.77 2.58 3.03
N ILE A 79 11.42 3.04 1.83
CA ILE A 79 10.07 3.53 1.48
C ILE A 79 9.55 2.71 0.30
N VAL A 80 8.33 2.19 0.41
CA VAL A 80 7.65 1.48 -0.66
C VAL A 80 7.44 2.42 -1.85
N SER A 81 7.86 2.01 -3.04
CA SER A 81 7.72 2.80 -4.26
C SER A 81 6.28 2.78 -4.77
N VAL A 82 5.73 3.93 -5.09
CA VAL A 82 4.45 4.05 -5.80
C VAL A 82 4.74 4.08 -7.31
N TYR A 83 4.05 3.20 -8.05
CA TYR A 83 4.27 3.04 -9.49
C TYR A 83 3.22 3.73 -10.33
N ASP A 84 1.95 3.71 -9.91
CA ASP A 84 0.84 4.18 -10.72
C ASP A 84 -0.40 4.49 -9.86
N THR A 85 -1.33 5.24 -10.42
CA THR A 85 -2.68 5.42 -9.87
C THR A 85 -3.69 5.00 -10.93
N VAL A 86 -4.71 4.25 -10.53
CA VAL A 86 -5.70 3.68 -11.43
C VAL A 86 -7.10 4.14 -11.05
N VAL A 87 -7.88 4.51 -12.06
CA VAL A 87 -9.32 4.69 -11.98
C VAL A 87 -9.97 3.77 -13.00
N ASP A 88 -10.83 2.90 -12.52
CA ASP A 88 -11.55 1.93 -13.35
C ASP A 88 -13.02 1.89 -12.91
N GLY A 89 -13.87 2.67 -13.56
CA GLY A 89 -15.22 2.94 -13.12
C GLY A 89 -15.24 3.61 -11.75
N GLU A 90 -15.88 2.98 -10.77
CA GLU A 90 -15.93 3.46 -9.38
C GLU A 90 -14.70 3.03 -8.55
N VAL A 91 -13.81 2.21 -9.10
CA VAL A 91 -12.63 1.73 -8.42
C VAL A 91 -11.51 2.76 -8.51
N ASN A 92 -11.03 3.20 -7.36
CA ASN A 92 -9.83 4.04 -7.21
C ASN A 92 -8.74 3.21 -6.55
N ALA A 93 -7.58 3.12 -7.17
CA ALA A 93 -6.48 2.29 -6.69
C ALA A 93 -5.12 2.95 -6.86
N ILE A 94 -4.18 2.53 -6.02
CA ILE A 94 -2.75 2.90 -6.08
C ILE A 94 -1.97 1.61 -6.31
N VAL A 95 -1.13 1.61 -7.33
CA VAL A 95 -0.21 0.51 -7.64
C VAL A 95 1.16 0.83 -7.05
N MET A 96 1.70 -0.12 -6.30
CA MET A 96 2.95 0.08 -5.58
C MET A 96 3.80 -1.19 -5.58
N GLU A 97 5.02 -1.07 -5.10
CA GLU A 97 5.94 -2.16 -4.85
C GLU A 97 5.29 -3.24 -3.96
N LEU A 98 5.40 -4.49 -4.36
CA LEU A 98 5.03 -5.63 -3.54
C LEU A 98 6.21 -6.00 -2.63
N VAL A 99 6.08 -5.70 -1.35
CA VAL A 99 7.04 -6.11 -0.34
C VAL A 99 6.76 -7.56 0.06
N ARG A 100 7.74 -8.43 -0.11
CA ARG A 100 7.68 -9.83 0.32
C ARG A 100 8.29 -9.95 1.70
N GLY A 101 7.60 -10.62 2.59
CA GLY A 101 8.04 -10.84 3.96
C GLY A 101 6.90 -10.70 4.95
N THR A 102 7.23 -10.41 6.19
CA THR A 102 6.30 -10.26 7.30
C THR A 102 6.31 -8.83 7.84
N THR A 103 5.27 -8.46 8.55
CA THR A 103 5.26 -7.21 9.31
C THR A 103 6.11 -7.35 10.57
N LEU A 104 6.65 -6.23 11.06
CA LEU A 104 7.36 -6.22 12.34
C LEU A 104 6.48 -6.73 13.48
N ARG A 105 5.19 -6.42 13.46
CA ARG A 105 4.22 -6.92 14.43
C ARG A 105 4.13 -8.45 14.41
N ALA A 106 3.98 -9.04 13.23
CA ALA A 106 3.90 -10.48 13.06
C ALA A 106 5.19 -11.18 13.50
N ASP A 107 6.34 -10.56 13.25
CA ASP A 107 7.64 -11.10 13.67
C ASP A 107 7.78 -11.10 15.20
N ILE A 108 7.41 -10.01 15.87
CA ILE A 108 7.40 -9.91 17.33
C ILE A 108 6.42 -10.91 17.94
N ASP A 109 5.23 -11.07 17.37
CA ASP A 109 4.23 -12.02 17.86
C ASP A 109 4.69 -13.48 17.74
N ALA A 110 5.46 -13.80 16.68
CA ALA A 110 5.96 -15.15 16.43
C ALA A 110 7.23 -15.48 17.23
N HIS A 111 8.14 -14.53 17.43
CA HIS A 111 9.49 -14.77 17.96
C HIS A 111 9.77 -14.03 19.27
N GLY A 112 8.86 -13.18 19.74
CA GLY A 112 9.03 -12.38 20.95
C GLY A 112 9.82 -11.08 20.72
N PRO A 113 10.30 -10.43 21.79
CA PRO A 113 10.99 -9.14 21.70
C PRO A 113 12.26 -9.22 20.84
N LEU A 114 12.48 -8.16 20.07
CA LEU A 114 13.67 -8.04 19.22
C LEU A 114 14.95 -7.86 20.03
N GLN A 115 16.06 -8.34 19.49
CA GLN A 115 17.41 -8.02 19.99
C GLN A 115 17.69 -6.52 19.82
N LEU A 116 18.44 -5.93 20.72
CA LEU A 116 18.77 -4.49 20.70
C LEU A 116 19.38 -4.05 19.35
N SER A 117 20.27 -4.86 18.79
CA SER A 117 20.88 -4.57 17.48
C SER A 117 19.85 -4.48 16.35
N ALA A 118 18.83 -5.36 16.36
CA ALA A 118 17.74 -5.33 15.39
C ALA A 118 16.86 -4.08 15.59
N VAL A 119 16.55 -3.73 16.84
CA VAL A 119 15.80 -2.50 17.16
C VAL A 119 16.51 -1.26 16.63
N LEU A 120 17.82 -1.16 16.85
CA LEU A 120 18.62 -0.03 16.37
C LEU A 120 18.67 0.03 14.85
N ALA A 121 18.85 -1.12 14.19
CA ALA A 121 18.89 -1.20 12.72
C ALA A 121 17.56 -0.80 12.09
N ILE A 122 16.44 -1.29 12.60
CA ILE A 122 15.08 -0.96 12.13
C ILE A 122 14.78 0.51 12.41
N GLY A 123 15.04 0.98 13.63
CA GLY A 123 14.82 2.36 14.03
C GLY A 123 15.58 3.37 13.17
N THR A 124 16.84 3.07 12.83
CA THR A 124 17.64 3.89 11.93
C THR A 124 17.03 3.96 10.53
N GLN A 125 16.63 2.83 9.96
CA GLN A 125 16.01 2.79 8.63
C GLN A 125 14.68 3.55 8.59
N VAL A 126 13.85 3.42 9.63
CA VAL A 126 12.58 4.17 9.75
C VAL A 126 12.86 5.67 9.88
N ALA A 127 13.82 6.07 10.70
CA ALA A 127 14.20 7.47 10.87
C ALA A 127 14.72 8.09 9.56
N ASP A 128 15.55 7.37 8.81
CA ASP A 128 16.05 7.81 7.50
C ASP A 128 14.92 7.95 6.48
N ALA A 129 13.99 7.01 6.46
CA ALA A 129 12.81 7.07 5.61
C ALA A 129 11.94 8.29 5.94
N LEU A 130 11.68 8.54 7.23
CA LEU A 130 10.92 9.72 7.68
C LEU A 130 11.64 11.02 7.33
N ALA A 131 12.97 11.08 7.49
CA ALA A 131 13.75 12.25 7.10
C ALA A 131 13.63 12.57 5.61
N ALA A 132 13.69 11.53 4.75
CA ALA A 132 13.50 11.69 3.31
C ALA A 132 12.07 12.16 2.97
N ALA A 133 11.04 11.62 3.62
CA ALA A 133 9.66 12.05 3.45
C ALA A 133 9.46 13.51 3.88
N HIS A 134 9.97 13.90 5.05
CA HIS A 134 9.87 15.25 5.57
C HIS A 134 10.60 16.27 4.68
N ALA A 135 11.77 15.92 4.15
CA ALA A 135 12.49 16.76 3.19
C ALA A 135 11.69 17.00 1.90
N ALA A 136 10.81 16.05 1.52
CA ALA A 136 9.88 16.18 0.40
C ALA A 136 8.54 16.83 0.77
N GLY A 137 8.39 17.31 2.01
CA GLY A 137 7.17 17.95 2.49
C GLY A 137 6.05 17.00 2.90
N LEU A 138 6.34 15.70 3.04
CA LEU A 138 5.38 14.69 3.45
C LEU A 138 5.51 14.36 4.94
N VAL A 139 4.39 14.32 5.64
CA VAL A 139 4.29 13.89 7.04
C VAL A 139 3.44 12.63 7.09
N HIS A 140 3.98 11.55 7.67
CA HIS A 140 3.32 10.23 7.70
C HIS A 140 2.07 10.22 8.57
N ARG A 141 2.12 10.85 9.75
CA ARG A 141 1.03 10.99 10.75
C ARG A 141 0.59 9.71 11.46
N ASP A 142 1.09 8.54 11.07
CA ASP A 142 0.73 7.24 11.66
C ASP A 142 1.89 6.24 11.48
N VAL A 143 2.96 6.44 12.24
CA VAL A 143 4.18 5.60 12.23
C VAL A 143 4.03 4.45 13.22
#